data_38a1b2aaac60ba195f3e44c86cb512d2
#
_entry.id   38a1b2aaac60ba195f3e44c86cb512d2
#
_cell.length_a   1.000
_cell.length_b   1.000
_cell.length_c   1.000
_cell.angle_alpha   90.00
_cell.angle_beta   90.00
_cell.angle_gamma   90.00
#
_symmetry.space_group_name_H-M   'P 1'
#
loop_
_entity.id
_entity.type
_entity.pdbx_description
1 polymer ?
#
loop_
_entity_poly.entity_id
_entity_poly.type
_entity_poly.pdbx_seq_one_letter_code
_entity_poly.pdbx_strand_id
1 'polypeptide(L)'
;IPGIIKKAFYIASSGRPGPVVVDIPKDVTNPVDKFAYEYPEKVKMRSYQPPHRGHSGQIRKAIAELLNANRPVIYTGGGVVQGNASALLTELAHLLNYPVTNTLMGLGAFPGNDPQFIGMLGMHGTYEANMTMHNADVILAIGARFDDRVTNNPAKFCTNAKVIHIDIDPATISKTIMAHIPIVGAVEPVLQEMLSQLKQLNVTKPNPEDISAWWSQ
;
A
#
# COMPACT_ATOMS: atom_id res chain seq x y z
N ILE A 1 33.87 5.62 4.88
CA ILE A 1 32.79 5.95 5.83
C ILE A 1 31.78 6.88 5.17
N PRO A 2 32.11 8.09 4.61
CA PRO A 2 31.10 9.05 4.13
C PRO A 2 30.10 8.46 3.12
N GLY A 3 30.58 7.68 2.15
CA GLY A 3 29.73 7.03 1.17
C GLY A 3 28.74 6.01 1.76
N ILE A 4 29.16 5.28 2.80
CA ILE A 4 28.28 4.33 3.50
C ILE A 4 27.21 5.08 4.30
N ILE A 5 27.59 6.12 5.01
CA ILE A 5 26.66 6.97 5.76
C ILE A 5 25.61 7.57 4.82
N LYS A 6 26.04 8.13 3.69
CA LYS A 6 25.09 8.68 2.69
C LYS A 6 24.14 7.63 2.13
N LYS A 7 24.62 6.42 1.86
CA LYS A 7 23.78 5.30 1.42
C LYS A 7 22.78 4.88 2.50
N ALA A 8 23.21 4.88 3.78
CA ALA A 8 22.33 4.56 4.90
C ALA A 8 21.16 5.55 5.01
N PHE A 9 21.43 6.86 4.90
CA PHE A 9 20.38 7.88 4.86
C PHE A 9 19.45 7.70 3.65
N TYR A 10 20.01 7.38 2.49
CA TYR A 10 19.20 7.12 1.29
C TYR A 10 18.27 5.93 1.48
N ILE A 11 18.75 4.81 2.01
CA ILE A 11 17.93 3.63 2.29
C ILE A 11 16.86 3.95 3.34
N ALA A 12 17.27 4.66 4.43
CA ALA A 12 16.36 4.99 5.52
C ALA A 12 15.17 5.88 5.10
N SER A 13 15.34 6.70 4.05
CA SER A 13 14.37 7.70 3.61
C SER A 13 13.68 7.38 2.29
N SER A 14 14.02 6.26 1.62
CA SER A 14 13.45 5.90 0.31
C SER A 14 12.79 4.52 0.34
N GLY A 15 12.02 4.20 -0.68
CA GLY A 15 11.26 2.95 -0.73
C GLY A 15 10.29 2.85 0.45
N ARG A 16 10.42 1.79 1.26
CA ARG A 16 9.76 1.68 2.56
C ARG A 16 10.68 2.25 3.62
N PRO A 17 10.44 3.47 4.14
CA PRO A 17 11.33 4.13 5.09
C PRO A 17 11.44 3.35 6.39
N GLY A 18 12.63 3.39 6.99
CA GLY A 18 12.88 2.71 8.27
C GLY A 18 14.31 2.93 8.77
N PRO A 19 14.63 2.44 9.98
CA PRO A 19 15.96 2.58 10.57
C PRO A 19 17.00 1.76 9.79
N VAL A 20 18.20 2.33 9.69
CA VAL A 20 19.37 1.66 9.12
C VAL A 20 20.51 1.70 10.12
N VAL A 21 21.11 0.56 10.41
CA VAL A 21 22.28 0.45 11.30
C VAL A 21 23.54 0.40 10.45
N VAL A 22 24.52 1.21 10.80
CA VAL A 22 25.86 1.18 10.22
C VAL A 22 26.83 0.74 11.32
N ASP A 23 27.35 -0.48 11.19
CA ASP A 23 28.42 -0.95 12.06
C ASP A 23 29.78 -0.45 11.55
N ILE A 24 30.54 0.23 12.43
CA ILE A 24 31.87 0.77 12.12
C ILE A 24 32.88 0.05 13.03
N PRO A 25 33.60 -0.95 12.52
CA PRO A 25 34.63 -1.65 13.29
C PRO A 25 35.74 -0.71 13.78
N LYS A 26 36.32 -1.05 14.93
CA LYS A 26 37.32 -0.19 15.60
C LYS A 26 38.58 0.09 14.75
N ASP A 27 39.01 -0.88 13.96
CA ASP A 27 40.18 -0.76 13.08
C ASP A 27 39.98 0.30 11.98
N VAL A 28 38.74 0.48 11.48
CA VAL A 28 38.40 1.51 10.49
C VAL A 28 38.53 2.95 11.05
N THR A 29 38.47 3.11 12.36
CA THR A 29 38.58 4.40 13.05
C THR A 29 39.95 4.62 13.66
N ASN A 30 40.93 3.79 13.32
CA ASN A 30 42.30 3.88 13.86
C ASN A 30 42.95 5.25 13.50
N PRO A 31 43.41 6.06 14.47
CA PRO A 31 43.98 7.38 14.23
C PRO A 31 45.34 7.36 13.51
N VAL A 32 45.98 6.19 13.39
CA VAL A 32 47.28 6.05 12.71
C VAL A 32 47.13 6.20 11.20
N ASP A 33 46.00 5.79 10.62
CA ASP A 33 45.76 5.89 9.19
C ASP A 33 45.06 7.21 8.83
N LYS A 34 45.66 7.96 7.93
CA LYS A 34 45.08 9.24 7.46
C LYS A 34 44.39 9.02 6.13
N PHE A 35 43.12 9.38 6.07
CA PHE A 35 42.29 9.31 4.85
C PHE A 35 41.84 10.71 4.44
N ALA A 36 41.87 10.98 3.13
CA ALA A 36 41.25 12.19 2.60
C ALA A 36 39.73 12.09 2.75
N TYR A 37 39.13 13.12 3.35
CA TYR A 37 37.66 13.19 3.43
C TYR A 37 37.09 13.63 2.11
N GLU A 38 36.24 12.77 1.52
CA GLU A 38 35.47 13.08 0.35
C GLU A 38 34.01 12.69 0.59
N TYR A 39 33.10 13.66 0.50
CA TYR A 39 31.67 13.41 0.63
C TYR A 39 31.05 13.20 -0.76
N PRO A 40 30.45 12.04 -1.04
CA PRO A 40 29.93 11.74 -2.36
C PRO A 40 28.75 12.65 -2.71
N GLU A 41 28.73 13.24 -3.90
CA GLU A 41 27.63 14.09 -4.36
C GLU A 41 26.35 13.30 -4.58
N LYS A 42 26.46 12.07 -5.11
CA LYS A 42 25.32 11.23 -5.48
C LYS A 42 25.42 9.84 -4.85
N VAL A 43 24.30 9.28 -4.48
CA VAL A 43 24.20 7.87 -4.07
C VAL A 43 24.09 7.01 -5.33
N LYS A 44 25.03 6.06 -5.47
CA LYS A 44 24.96 5.01 -6.50
C LYS A 44 24.84 3.66 -5.79
N MET A 45 23.71 2.99 -5.99
CA MET A 45 23.46 1.65 -5.47
C MET A 45 23.05 0.71 -6.60
N ARG A 46 23.68 -0.48 -6.64
CA ARG A 46 23.42 -1.47 -7.68
C ARG A 46 22.18 -2.32 -7.35
N SER A 47 22.00 -2.66 -6.08
CA SER A 47 21.00 -3.63 -5.62
C SER A 47 19.75 -3.01 -5.00
N TYR A 48 19.76 -1.71 -4.70
CA TYR A 48 18.62 -1.03 -4.08
C TYR A 48 18.09 0.07 -5.00
N GLN A 49 16.99 -0.23 -5.65
CA GLN A 49 16.29 0.67 -6.57
C GLN A 49 14.79 0.52 -6.30
N PRO A 50 14.23 1.28 -5.35
CA PRO A 50 12.81 1.19 -5.02
C PRO A 50 11.96 1.56 -6.26
N PRO A 51 10.97 0.75 -6.61
CA PRO A 51 10.12 0.99 -7.76
C PRO A 51 9.21 2.20 -7.51
N HIS A 52 9.21 3.16 -8.42
CA HIS A 52 8.33 4.32 -8.33
C HIS A 52 6.98 4.08 -8.98
N ARG A 53 6.93 3.37 -10.10
CA ARG A 53 5.69 3.17 -10.87
C ARG A 53 5.29 1.70 -10.86
N GLY A 54 3.99 1.45 -10.69
CA GLY A 54 3.43 0.12 -10.86
C GLY A 54 3.44 -0.31 -12.34
N HIS A 55 3.36 -1.61 -12.58
CA HIS A 55 3.27 -2.15 -13.94
C HIS A 55 1.88 -1.88 -14.52
N SER A 56 1.76 -1.08 -15.59
CA SER A 56 0.49 -0.66 -16.20
C SER A 56 -0.45 -1.82 -16.58
N GLY A 57 0.11 -2.95 -17.02
CA GLY A 57 -0.69 -4.15 -17.30
C GLY A 57 -1.33 -4.76 -16.06
N GLN A 58 -0.67 -4.72 -14.91
CA GLN A 58 -1.25 -5.17 -13.64
C GLN A 58 -2.30 -4.16 -13.13
N ILE A 59 -2.05 -2.87 -13.30
CA ILE A 59 -3.02 -1.82 -12.97
C ILE A 59 -4.30 -2.01 -13.79
N ARG A 60 -4.18 -2.27 -15.10
CA ARG A 60 -5.34 -2.55 -15.96
C ARG A 60 -6.11 -3.78 -15.53
N LYS A 61 -5.42 -4.88 -15.15
CA LYS A 61 -6.08 -6.07 -14.61
C LYS A 61 -6.80 -5.78 -13.30
N ALA A 62 -6.18 -4.98 -12.42
CA ALA A 62 -6.79 -4.56 -11.17
C ALA A 62 -8.07 -3.76 -11.38
N ILE A 63 -8.05 -2.80 -12.30
CA ILE A 63 -9.23 -2.01 -12.67
C ILE A 63 -10.35 -2.93 -13.21
N ALA A 64 -10.04 -3.84 -14.13
CA ALA A 64 -11.03 -4.77 -14.66
C ALA A 64 -11.66 -5.64 -13.56
N GLU A 65 -10.87 -6.11 -12.60
CA GLU A 65 -11.37 -6.90 -11.47
C GLU A 65 -12.25 -6.06 -10.54
N LEU A 66 -11.83 -4.81 -10.23
CA LEU A 66 -12.62 -3.89 -9.41
C LEU A 66 -13.99 -3.59 -10.05
N LEU A 67 -14.02 -3.29 -11.35
CA LEU A 67 -15.26 -2.96 -12.05
C LEU A 67 -16.24 -4.14 -12.15
N ASN A 68 -15.77 -5.38 -12.01
CA ASN A 68 -16.60 -6.59 -12.00
C ASN A 68 -16.93 -7.09 -10.60
N ALA A 69 -16.48 -6.39 -9.54
CA ALA A 69 -16.71 -6.81 -8.17
C ALA A 69 -18.14 -6.51 -7.72
N ASN A 70 -18.73 -7.45 -6.97
CA ASN A 70 -20.07 -7.27 -6.37
C ASN A 70 -19.97 -6.82 -4.89
N ARG A 71 -18.89 -7.20 -4.21
CA ARG A 71 -18.64 -6.91 -2.78
C ARG A 71 -17.22 -6.42 -2.58
N PRO A 72 -16.83 -5.32 -3.24
CA PRO A 72 -15.49 -4.78 -3.12
C PRO A 72 -15.25 -4.09 -1.78
N VAL A 73 -13.99 -4.07 -1.33
CA VAL A 73 -13.54 -3.26 -0.20
C VAL A 73 -12.15 -2.69 -0.47
N ILE A 74 -11.94 -1.44 -0.09
CA ILE A 74 -10.63 -0.81 -0.10
C ILE A 74 -10.03 -0.94 1.30
N TYR A 75 -8.85 -1.57 1.39
CA TYR A 75 -8.11 -1.77 2.62
C TYR A 75 -6.82 -0.98 2.61
N THR A 76 -6.68 0.02 3.48
CA THR A 76 -5.57 0.98 3.44
C THR A 76 -4.64 0.85 4.64
N GLY A 77 -3.37 1.02 4.38
CA GLY A 77 -2.34 1.00 5.40
C GLY A 77 -1.51 2.29 5.47
N GLY A 78 -0.51 2.30 6.33
CA GLY A 78 0.41 3.42 6.53
C GLY A 78 1.15 3.87 5.26
N GLY A 79 1.25 3.00 4.24
CA GLY A 79 1.86 3.34 2.96
C GLY A 79 1.12 4.44 2.21
N VAL A 80 -0.19 4.60 2.41
CA VAL A 80 -0.96 5.72 1.84
C VAL A 80 -0.58 7.05 2.47
N VAL A 81 -0.45 7.07 3.81
CA VAL A 81 -0.04 8.27 4.56
C VAL A 81 1.39 8.65 4.22
N GLN A 82 2.31 7.69 4.28
CA GLN A 82 3.74 7.91 3.96
C GLN A 82 3.96 8.34 2.50
N GLY A 83 3.14 7.81 1.58
CA GLY A 83 3.17 8.16 0.17
C GLY A 83 2.41 9.44 -0.17
N ASN A 84 1.87 10.18 0.82
CA ASN A 84 1.08 11.40 0.62
C ASN A 84 -0.07 11.22 -0.39
N ALA A 85 -0.72 10.06 -0.39
CA ALA A 85 -1.69 9.66 -1.40
C ALA A 85 -3.16 9.70 -0.93
N SER A 86 -3.44 10.30 0.25
CA SER A 86 -4.78 10.32 0.86
C SER A 86 -5.84 10.99 -0.02
N ALA A 87 -5.49 12.09 -0.71
CA ALA A 87 -6.41 12.77 -1.62
C ALA A 87 -6.78 11.89 -2.83
N LEU A 88 -5.78 11.20 -3.41
CA LEU A 88 -6.00 10.28 -4.54
C LEU A 88 -6.80 9.04 -4.12
N LEU A 89 -6.57 8.54 -2.91
CA LEU A 89 -7.36 7.46 -2.34
C LEU A 89 -8.83 7.88 -2.19
N THR A 90 -9.07 9.08 -1.65
CA THR A 90 -10.43 9.62 -1.49
C THR A 90 -11.13 9.78 -2.83
N GLU A 91 -10.44 10.34 -3.84
CA GLU A 91 -10.96 10.44 -5.20
C GLU A 91 -11.31 9.06 -5.78
N LEU A 92 -10.42 8.08 -5.62
CA LEU A 92 -10.65 6.72 -6.10
C LEU A 92 -11.85 6.05 -5.40
N ALA A 93 -11.93 6.15 -4.07
CA ALA A 93 -13.02 5.57 -3.29
C ALA A 93 -14.38 6.19 -3.68
N HIS A 94 -14.44 7.51 -3.82
CA HIS A 94 -15.65 8.21 -4.27
C HIS A 94 -16.04 7.89 -5.71
N LEU A 95 -15.06 7.75 -6.61
CA LEU A 95 -15.30 7.36 -8.00
C LEU A 95 -15.90 5.97 -8.10
N LEU A 96 -15.38 5.02 -7.31
CA LEU A 96 -15.83 3.63 -7.30
C LEU A 96 -17.01 3.38 -6.36
N ASN A 97 -17.30 4.30 -5.44
CA ASN A 97 -18.32 4.17 -4.39
C ASN A 97 -18.11 2.95 -3.48
N TYR A 98 -16.86 2.61 -3.16
CA TYR A 98 -16.51 1.42 -2.37
C TYR A 98 -16.29 1.75 -0.90
N PRO A 99 -16.64 0.82 0.03
CA PRO A 99 -16.33 0.97 1.45
C PRO A 99 -14.81 0.96 1.68
N VAL A 100 -14.37 1.78 2.62
CA VAL A 100 -12.96 1.93 2.99
C VAL A 100 -12.74 1.54 4.44
N THR A 101 -11.79 0.66 4.68
CA THR A 101 -11.29 0.31 6.02
C THR A 101 -9.79 0.54 6.11
N ASN A 102 -9.33 0.90 7.30
CA ASN A 102 -7.93 1.22 7.55
C ASN A 102 -7.27 0.22 8.53
N THR A 103 -5.96 0.03 8.37
CA THR A 103 -5.14 -0.50 9.47
C THR A 103 -4.97 0.56 10.56
N LEU A 104 -4.47 0.18 11.73
CA LEU A 104 -4.06 1.14 12.77
C LEU A 104 -3.09 2.21 12.21
N MET A 105 -2.08 1.79 11.44
CA MET A 105 -1.11 2.71 10.82
C MET A 105 -1.68 3.45 9.61
N GLY A 106 -2.83 3.05 9.11
CA GLY A 106 -3.55 3.70 8.02
C GLY A 106 -4.59 4.72 8.49
N LEU A 107 -4.79 4.87 9.80
CA LEU A 107 -5.70 5.90 10.32
C LEU A 107 -5.23 7.29 9.86
N GLY A 108 -6.14 8.06 9.27
CA GLY A 108 -5.85 9.34 8.61
C GLY A 108 -5.57 9.23 7.10
N ALA A 109 -5.46 8.02 6.54
CA ALA A 109 -5.35 7.83 5.09
C ALA A 109 -6.66 8.19 4.35
N PHE A 110 -7.79 8.00 5.02
CA PHE A 110 -9.12 8.32 4.51
C PHE A 110 -9.89 9.10 5.57
N PRO A 111 -10.76 10.07 5.19
CA PRO A 111 -11.50 10.88 6.16
C PRO A 111 -12.41 10.03 7.05
N GLY A 112 -12.26 10.16 8.38
CA GLY A 112 -13.03 9.37 9.35
C GLY A 112 -14.52 9.74 9.46
N ASN A 113 -14.91 10.90 8.92
CA ASN A 113 -16.29 11.37 8.85
C ASN A 113 -16.95 11.13 7.48
N ASP A 114 -16.24 10.50 6.56
CA ASP A 114 -16.78 10.14 5.25
C ASP A 114 -17.73 8.93 5.40
N PRO A 115 -18.91 8.94 4.76
CA PRO A 115 -19.88 7.83 4.85
C PRO A 115 -19.34 6.51 4.29
N GLN A 116 -18.31 6.54 3.45
CA GLN A 116 -17.67 5.32 2.95
C GLN A 116 -16.66 4.70 3.94
N PHE A 117 -16.31 5.41 5.02
CA PHE A 117 -15.41 4.89 6.04
C PHE A 117 -16.15 3.98 7.03
N ILE A 118 -15.83 2.69 7.00
CA ILE A 118 -16.48 1.67 7.85
C ILE A 118 -15.68 1.32 9.11
N GLY A 119 -14.68 2.13 9.45
CA GLY A 119 -13.86 1.94 10.65
C GLY A 119 -12.55 1.18 10.40
N MET A 120 -11.86 0.88 11.50
CA MET A 120 -10.60 0.14 11.48
C MET A 120 -10.84 -1.37 11.45
N LEU A 121 -10.02 -2.08 10.69
CA LEU A 121 -10.02 -3.54 10.60
C LEU A 121 -9.12 -4.19 11.66
N GLY A 122 -9.43 -5.42 12.03
CA GLY A 122 -8.56 -6.31 12.81
C GLY A 122 -9.06 -6.56 14.24
N MET A 123 -8.17 -7.06 15.10
CA MET A 123 -8.45 -7.49 16.47
C MET A 123 -9.15 -6.40 17.32
N HIS A 124 -8.80 -5.14 17.10
CA HIS A 124 -9.37 -3.97 17.78
C HIS A 124 -10.25 -3.13 16.85
N GLY A 125 -10.67 -3.72 15.73
CA GLY A 125 -11.48 -3.04 14.73
C GLY A 125 -12.98 -3.09 15.02
N THR A 126 -13.74 -2.39 14.17
CA THR A 126 -15.20 -2.39 14.24
C THR A 126 -15.76 -3.72 13.71
N TYR A 127 -16.97 -4.05 14.12
CA TYR A 127 -17.68 -5.23 13.62
C TYR A 127 -17.93 -5.11 12.11
N GLU A 128 -18.37 -3.94 11.67
CA GLU A 128 -18.68 -3.61 10.29
C GLU A 128 -17.45 -3.80 9.39
N ALA A 129 -16.29 -3.27 9.78
CA ALA A 129 -15.07 -3.42 9.01
C ALA A 129 -14.62 -4.89 8.89
N ASN A 130 -14.70 -5.64 9.98
CA ASN A 130 -14.33 -7.06 9.99
C ASN A 130 -15.30 -7.90 9.15
N MET A 131 -16.61 -7.66 9.24
CA MET A 131 -17.62 -8.40 8.48
C MET A 131 -17.58 -8.05 6.99
N THR A 132 -17.40 -6.77 6.65
CA THR A 132 -17.20 -6.34 5.27
C THR A 132 -15.99 -7.01 4.65
N MET A 133 -14.85 -7.00 5.34
CA MET A 133 -13.66 -7.67 4.86
C MET A 133 -13.86 -9.18 4.66
N HIS A 134 -14.53 -9.85 5.62
CA HIS A 134 -14.80 -11.29 5.56
C HIS A 134 -15.68 -11.70 4.38
N ASN A 135 -16.68 -10.86 4.05
CA ASN A 135 -17.65 -11.14 3.00
C ASN A 135 -17.28 -10.56 1.63
N ALA A 136 -16.17 -9.82 1.54
CA ALA A 136 -15.71 -9.23 0.28
C ALA A 136 -15.38 -10.30 -0.77
N ASP A 137 -15.64 -9.98 -2.04
CA ASP A 137 -15.19 -10.77 -3.19
C ASP A 137 -13.92 -10.19 -3.83
N VAL A 138 -13.67 -8.88 -3.67
CA VAL A 138 -12.45 -8.22 -4.10
C VAL A 138 -11.93 -7.30 -2.99
N ILE A 139 -10.66 -7.44 -2.64
CA ILE A 139 -9.95 -6.59 -1.69
C ILE A 139 -8.89 -5.79 -2.45
N LEU A 140 -9.00 -4.47 -2.45
CA LEU A 140 -7.94 -3.57 -2.90
C LEU A 140 -7.10 -3.13 -1.71
N ALA A 141 -6.00 -3.83 -1.46
CA ALA A 141 -5.05 -3.51 -0.40
C ALA A 141 -4.02 -2.48 -0.89
N ILE A 142 -3.93 -1.33 -0.21
CA ILE A 142 -3.07 -0.20 -0.59
C ILE A 142 -2.13 0.14 0.56
N GLY A 143 -0.82 -0.13 0.39
CA GLY A 143 0.20 0.17 1.39
C GLY A 143 -0.05 -0.50 2.74
N ALA A 144 -0.63 -1.69 2.74
CA ALA A 144 -0.96 -2.51 3.90
C ALA A 144 -0.30 -3.89 3.80
N ARG A 145 0.36 -4.35 4.86
CA ARG A 145 1.17 -5.57 4.83
C ARG A 145 0.46 -6.85 5.31
N PHE A 146 -0.83 -6.83 5.56
CA PHE A 146 -1.58 -7.95 6.12
C PHE A 146 -0.95 -8.53 7.40
N ASP A 147 -0.84 -7.69 8.41
CA ASP A 147 -0.27 -8.02 9.72
C ASP A 147 -1.11 -9.08 10.45
N ASP A 148 -0.48 -9.82 11.37
CA ASP A 148 -1.13 -10.84 12.17
C ASP A 148 -2.30 -10.30 13.02
N ARG A 149 -2.23 -9.04 13.46
CA ARG A 149 -3.31 -8.35 14.18
C ARG A 149 -4.56 -8.11 13.35
N VAL A 150 -4.43 -8.22 12.05
CA VAL A 150 -5.54 -8.08 11.08
C VAL A 150 -5.98 -9.44 10.57
N THR A 151 -5.04 -10.29 10.17
CA THR A 151 -5.35 -11.56 9.52
C THR A 151 -5.70 -12.67 10.50
N ASN A 152 -5.19 -12.60 11.75
CA ASN A 152 -5.31 -13.62 12.78
C ASN A 152 -4.88 -15.01 12.26
N ASN A 153 -5.76 -15.74 11.59
CA ASN A 153 -5.45 -17.00 10.91
C ASN A 153 -5.44 -16.79 9.38
N PRO A 154 -4.27 -16.70 8.74
CA PRO A 154 -4.16 -16.45 7.30
C PRO A 154 -4.90 -17.47 6.43
N ALA A 155 -4.98 -18.73 6.86
CA ALA A 155 -5.67 -19.78 6.11
C ALA A 155 -7.21 -19.61 6.07
N LYS A 156 -7.76 -18.79 6.98
CA LYS A 156 -9.19 -18.50 7.08
C LYS A 156 -9.52 -17.05 6.71
N PHE A 157 -8.51 -16.23 6.42
CA PHE A 157 -8.70 -14.83 6.12
C PHE A 157 -9.19 -14.64 4.70
N CYS A 158 -10.41 -14.13 4.54
CA CYS A 158 -11.01 -13.70 3.27
C CYS A 158 -10.83 -14.71 2.13
N THR A 159 -11.10 -15.98 2.38
CA THR A 159 -10.83 -17.11 1.47
C THR A 159 -11.56 -17.01 0.12
N ASN A 160 -12.63 -16.22 0.05
CA ASN A 160 -13.42 -16.03 -1.16
C ASN A 160 -13.04 -14.78 -1.95
N ALA A 161 -12.13 -13.95 -1.41
CA ALA A 161 -11.77 -12.68 -2.01
C ALA A 161 -10.57 -12.79 -2.94
N LYS A 162 -10.63 -12.10 -4.07
CA LYS A 162 -9.45 -11.80 -4.88
C LYS A 162 -8.72 -10.61 -4.28
N VAL A 163 -7.43 -10.75 -4.03
CA VAL A 163 -6.61 -9.70 -3.42
C VAL A 163 -5.79 -9.00 -4.48
N ILE A 164 -6.02 -7.71 -4.65
CA ILE A 164 -5.19 -6.77 -5.37
C ILE A 164 -4.30 -6.10 -4.33
N HIS A 165 -2.97 -6.22 -4.46
CA HIS A 165 -2.05 -5.70 -3.44
C HIS A 165 -1.07 -4.69 -4.04
N ILE A 166 -1.19 -3.44 -3.61
CA ILE A 166 -0.31 -2.32 -3.99
C ILE A 166 0.64 -2.05 -2.83
N ASP A 167 1.93 -2.27 -3.03
CA ASP A 167 2.97 -1.92 -2.06
C ASP A 167 4.27 -1.55 -2.76
N ILE A 168 5.04 -0.65 -2.15
CA ILE A 168 6.36 -0.24 -2.64
C ILE A 168 7.42 -1.30 -2.36
N ASP A 169 7.22 -2.12 -1.34
CA ASP A 169 8.14 -3.17 -0.90
C ASP A 169 7.74 -4.51 -1.52
N PRO A 170 8.48 -5.03 -2.52
CA PRO A 170 8.17 -6.32 -3.12
C PRO A 170 8.22 -7.48 -2.13
N ALA A 171 8.93 -7.34 -0.99
CA ALA A 171 9.03 -8.38 0.02
C ALA A 171 7.76 -8.53 0.87
N THR A 172 6.86 -7.56 0.84
CA THR A 172 5.55 -7.65 1.54
C THR A 172 4.48 -8.31 0.68
N ILE A 173 4.62 -8.26 -0.63
CA ILE A 173 3.67 -8.86 -1.58
C ILE A 173 3.64 -10.37 -1.42
N SER A 174 2.44 -10.91 -1.22
CA SER A 174 2.19 -12.35 -1.01
C SER A 174 2.91 -12.97 0.20
N LYS A 175 3.42 -12.16 1.13
CA LYS A 175 4.14 -12.65 2.31
C LYS A 175 3.22 -13.37 3.31
N THR A 176 2.07 -12.79 3.61
CA THR A 176 1.10 -13.33 4.57
C THR A 176 -0.17 -13.82 3.86
N ILE A 177 -0.71 -12.99 3.00
CA ILE A 177 -1.88 -13.29 2.18
C ILE A 177 -1.47 -13.25 0.71
N MET A 178 -1.86 -14.25 -0.04
CA MET A 178 -1.54 -14.35 -1.47
C MET A 178 -2.20 -13.20 -2.24
N ALA A 179 -1.41 -12.43 -2.98
CA ALA A 179 -1.90 -11.42 -3.89
C ALA A 179 -2.22 -12.05 -5.26
N HIS A 180 -3.47 -11.95 -5.69
CA HIS A 180 -3.92 -12.41 -7.01
C HIS A 180 -3.44 -11.44 -8.10
N ILE A 181 -3.42 -10.15 -7.79
CA ILE A 181 -2.91 -9.10 -8.66
C ILE A 181 -1.91 -8.25 -7.87
N PRO A 182 -0.60 -8.58 -7.94
CA PRO A 182 0.44 -7.79 -7.30
C PRO A 182 0.76 -6.54 -8.12
N ILE A 183 0.89 -5.39 -7.46
CA ILE A 183 1.34 -4.13 -8.05
C ILE A 183 2.45 -3.56 -7.16
N VAL A 184 3.69 -3.76 -7.58
CA VAL A 184 4.86 -3.22 -6.87
C VAL A 184 5.13 -1.82 -7.37
N GLY A 185 5.00 -0.81 -6.49
CA GLY A 185 5.19 0.60 -6.82
C GLY A 185 4.79 1.53 -5.69
N ALA A 186 5.22 2.79 -5.78
CA ALA A 186 4.79 3.82 -4.85
C ALA A 186 3.28 4.08 -5.00
N VAL A 187 2.61 4.28 -3.88
CA VAL A 187 1.13 4.40 -3.84
C VAL A 187 0.64 5.55 -4.70
N GLU A 188 1.25 6.74 -4.58
CA GLU A 188 0.82 7.95 -5.30
C GLU A 188 0.78 7.76 -6.82
N PRO A 189 1.89 7.39 -7.53
CA PRO A 189 1.85 7.22 -8.98
C PRO A 189 0.99 6.04 -9.43
N VAL A 190 0.82 5.00 -8.60
CA VAL A 190 -0.08 3.89 -8.93
C VAL A 190 -1.54 4.37 -8.90
N LEU A 191 -1.96 5.12 -7.87
CA LEU A 191 -3.32 5.66 -7.80
C LEU A 191 -3.58 6.70 -8.87
N GLN A 192 -2.60 7.56 -9.20
CA GLN A 192 -2.71 8.50 -10.33
C GLN A 192 -2.98 7.76 -11.65
N GLU A 193 -2.24 6.68 -11.91
CA GLU A 193 -2.45 5.88 -13.12
C GLU A 193 -3.80 5.16 -13.11
N MET A 194 -4.22 4.59 -11.97
CA MET A 194 -5.56 3.97 -11.83
C MET A 194 -6.66 4.98 -12.16
N LEU A 195 -6.63 6.16 -11.55
CA LEU A 195 -7.60 7.23 -11.81
C LEU A 195 -7.59 7.68 -13.27
N SER A 196 -6.40 7.81 -13.88
CA SER A 196 -6.27 8.16 -15.28
C SER A 196 -6.93 7.11 -16.20
N GLN A 197 -6.68 5.83 -15.95
CA GLN A 197 -7.27 4.74 -16.74
C GLN A 197 -8.79 4.66 -16.53
N LEU A 198 -9.30 4.83 -15.31
CA LEU A 198 -10.73 4.86 -15.01
C LEU A 198 -11.43 6.02 -15.73
N LYS A 199 -10.82 7.21 -15.76
CA LYS A 199 -11.34 8.37 -16.51
C LYS A 199 -11.36 8.12 -18.02
N GLN A 200 -10.34 7.46 -18.56
CA GLN A 200 -10.31 7.07 -20.00
C GLN A 200 -11.39 6.07 -20.37
N LEU A 201 -11.78 5.20 -19.44
CA LEU A 201 -12.87 4.26 -19.62
C LEU A 201 -14.26 4.90 -19.46
N ASN A 202 -14.31 6.22 -19.23
CA ASN A 202 -15.55 6.95 -18.92
C ASN A 202 -16.32 6.32 -17.74
N VAL A 203 -15.61 5.74 -16.78
CA VAL A 203 -16.23 5.25 -15.55
C VAL A 203 -16.74 6.49 -14.78
N THR A 204 -17.98 6.81 -15.03
CA THR A 204 -18.81 7.60 -14.13
C THR A 204 -19.31 6.62 -13.07
N LYS A 205 -19.38 7.05 -11.82
CA LYS A 205 -19.77 6.26 -10.64
C LYS A 205 -20.42 4.90 -10.99
N PRO A 206 -19.98 3.78 -10.41
CA PRO A 206 -20.66 2.49 -10.62
C PRO A 206 -22.15 2.73 -10.45
N ASN A 207 -22.95 2.05 -11.26
CA ASN A 207 -24.38 2.12 -11.11
C ASN A 207 -24.71 1.86 -9.62
N PRO A 208 -25.37 2.78 -8.90
CA PRO A 208 -25.69 2.57 -7.49
C PRO A 208 -26.42 1.26 -7.22
N GLU A 209 -27.11 0.72 -8.25
CA GLU A 209 -27.82 -0.56 -8.18
C GLU A 209 -26.85 -1.75 -8.07
N ASP A 210 -25.64 -1.68 -8.66
CA ASP A 210 -24.70 -2.81 -8.72
C ASP A 210 -24.11 -3.17 -7.35
N ILE A 211 -23.92 -2.18 -6.44
CA ILE A 211 -23.39 -2.40 -5.10
C ILE A 211 -24.33 -1.94 -3.98
N SER A 212 -25.58 -1.55 -4.31
CA SER A 212 -26.57 -1.11 -3.31
C SER A 212 -26.88 -2.21 -2.30
N ALA A 213 -26.98 -3.45 -2.76
CA ALA A 213 -27.17 -4.62 -1.90
C ALA A 213 -25.99 -4.85 -0.96
N TRP A 214 -24.77 -4.48 -1.38
CA TRP A 214 -23.57 -4.53 -0.54
C TRP A 214 -23.60 -3.48 0.56
N TRP A 215 -23.99 -2.24 0.24
CA TRP A 215 -24.14 -1.16 1.19
C TRP A 215 -25.28 -1.34 2.19
N SER A 216 -26.25 -2.21 1.89
CA SER A 216 -27.39 -2.50 2.76
C SER A 216 -27.14 -3.63 3.78
N GLN A 217 -26.00 -4.29 3.73
CA GLN A 217 -25.59 -5.35 4.65
C GLN A 217 -24.81 -4.79 5.85
#